data_c94dda340e6687199a313a012a8bdb95
#
_entry.id   c94dda340e6687199a313a012a8bdb95
#
_cell.length_a   1.000
_cell.length_b   1.000
_cell.length_c   1.000
_cell.angle_alpha   90.00
_cell.angle_beta   90.00
_cell.angle_gamma   90.00
#
_symmetry.space_group_name_H-M   'P 1'
#
loop_
_entity.id
_entity.type
_entity.pdbx_description
1 polymer ?
#
loop_
_entity_poly.entity_id
_entity_poly.type
_entity_poly.pdbx_seq_one_letter_code
_entity_poly.pdbx_strand_id
1 'polypeptide(L)'
;MITIDFSQRGHESLTDFLYLQLKNKILEGSLPSNQKLPSKRSLASHLGISVITVQNAYQQLIDEGYVYSEEKRGYFVTELEAFSTEEPTKNHHFGSIPTENQKNSLFDKEIFQNHNSTSEIISAVSEKNTINLQAAHIHQELFPFSQWASLMRKVLHESKERILSPLPPQGLLELRQAIASYLGTFRNMKVQPEQVVIGAGTEYLYSLTFQLLGKQLQYGLENPGYQKPAQIMAAMGVGWTPLAMDNSGIMIQELEEKHIDAVLVSPAHHFPTGIIMPIKRRQELLAWARQGTRFILEDDYDSEFRFTGRPLETLFSLDATSDSQGQVIYLNTFTKTLTPSLRISYMVLPWHLVQKFYQQLGFYSCTVSSIEQLTLARFIQEGHYEKHLSRKKNHYRNVRDNLLFHLNSSPMAERFSISGKDSGLHFLLKIQANQQEEQLKKKLEAAGIQVAFLSQYHHFSAGNQDDATNTLVINYSALKKEQIPQLVSRLSQAL
;
A
#
# COMPACT_ATOMS: atom_id res chain seq x y z
N MET A 1 -6.90 -34.26 13.54
CA MET A 1 -5.84 -33.94 12.55
C MET A 1 -6.49 -33.18 11.41
N ILE A 2 -5.75 -32.27 10.78
CA ILE A 2 -6.28 -31.43 9.67
C ILE A 2 -6.27 -32.28 8.40
N THR A 3 -7.45 -32.52 7.82
CA THR A 3 -7.61 -33.26 6.57
C THR A 3 -7.89 -32.29 5.42
N ILE A 4 -7.19 -32.46 4.30
CA ILE A 4 -7.33 -31.62 3.10
C ILE A 4 -7.36 -32.55 1.88
N ASP A 5 -8.39 -32.37 1.06
CA ASP A 5 -8.54 -33.12 -0.19
C ASP A 5 -7.86 -32.38 -1.35
N PHE A 6 -6.70 -32.85 -1.77
CA PHE A 6 -5.93 -32.27 -2.86
C PHE A 6 -6.49 -32.58 -4.25
N SER A 7 -7.49 -33.46 -4.38
CA SER A 7 -8.13 -33.75 -5.68
C SER A 7 -8.85 -32.51 -6.25
N GLN A 8 -9.28 -31.61 -5.38
CA GLN A 8 -9.98 -30.37 -5.72
C GLN A 8 -9.04 -29.20 -6.08
N ARG A 9 -7.72 -29.40 -6.08
CA ARG A 9 -6.71 -28.36 -6.28
C ARG A 9 -6.78 -27.65 -7.65
N GLY A 10 -7.24 -28.31 -8.70
CA GLY A 10 -7.20 -27.77 -10.06
C GLY A 10 -5.78 -27.46 -10.53
N HIS A 11 -5.52 -26.25 -11.02
CA HIS A 11 -4.21 -25.77 -11.49
C HIS A 11 -3.39 -25.04 -10.42
N GLU A 12 -3.86 -24.97 -9.18
CA GLU A 12 -3.15 -24.25 -8.10
C GLU A 12 -1.90 -25.04 -7.63
N SER A 13 -0.91 -24.31 -7.08
CA SER A 13 0.23 -24.96 -6.44
C SER A 13 -0.19 -25.65 -5.14
N LEU A 14 0.54 -26.71 -4.73
CA LEU A 14 0.28 -27.39 -3.44
C LEU A 14 0.37 -26.43 -2.23
N THR A 15 1.27 -25.46 -2.30
CA THR A 15 1.44 -24.44 -1.24
C THR A 15 0.21 -23.54 -1.15
N ASP A 16 -0.23 -23.01 -2.28
CA ASP A 16 -1.34 -22.07 -2.33
C ASP A 16 -2.66 -22.74 -1.94
N PHE A 17 -2.88 -23.95 -2.43
CA PHE A 17 -4.07 -24.73 -2.08
C PHE A 17 -4.10 -25.04 -0.58
N LEU A 18 -2.98 -25.50 -0.01
CA LEU A 18 -2.85 -25.77 1.43
C LEU A 18 -3.12 -24.50 2.25
N TYR A 19 -2.55 -23.38 1.85
CA TYR A 19 -2.75 -22.09 2.50
C TYR A 19 -4.24 -21.70 2.49
N LEU A 20 -4.92 -21.74 1.33
CA LEU A 20 -6.33 -21.40 1.22
C LEU A 20 -7.22 -22.31 2.07
N GLN A 21 -6.97 -23.62 2.07
CA GLN A 21 -7.74 -24.57 2.87
C GLN A 21 -7.58 -24.30 4.38
N LEU A 22 -6.38 -24.00 4.84
CA LEU A 22 -6.15 -23.67 6.25
C LEU A 22 -6.78 -22.33 6.62
N LYS A 23 -6.65 -21.31 5.78
CA LYS A 23 -7.28 -20.00 5.95
C LYS A 23 -8.80 -20.13 6.06
N ASN A 24 -9.44 -20.84 5.12
CA ASN A 24 -10.89 -21.04 5.16
C ASN A 24 -11.34 -21.75 6.46
N LYS A 25 -10.62 -22.80 6.87
CA LYS A 25 -10.91 -23.50 8.14
C LYS A 25 -10.77 -22.61 9.38
N ILE A 26 -9.86 -21.63 9.36
CA ILE A 26 -9.72 -20.63 10.41
C ILE A 26 -10.93 -19.67 10.39
N LEU A 27 -11.28 -19.15 9.22
CA LEU A 27 -12.39 -18.22 9.04
C LEU A 27 -13.76 -18.84 9.37
N GLU A 28 -13.95 -20.11 9.02
CA GLU A 28 -15.16 -20.90 9.32
C GLU A 28 -15.22 -21.38 10.78
N GLY A 29 -14.19 -21.11 11.58
CA GLY A 29 -14.11 -21.56 12.97
C GLY A 29 -13.81 -23.06 13.15
N SER A 30 -13.60 -23.81 12.08
CA SER A 30 -13.19 -25.24 12.14
C SER A 30 -11.81 -25.43 12.77
N LEU A 31 -10.98 -24.39 12.73
CA LEU A 31 -9.76 -24.24 13.50
C LEU A 31 -9.94 -23.04 14.45
N PRO A 32 -10.38 -23.28 15.68
CA PRO A 32 -10.72 -22.18 16.60
C PRO A 32 -9.51 -21.37 17.05
N SER A 33 -9.76 -20.15 17.50
CA SER A 33 -8.76 -19.23 18.06
C SER A 33 -7.93 -19.90 19.14
N ASN A 34 -6.63 -19.57 19.17
CA ASN A 34 -5.65 -20.12 20.10
C ASN A 34 -5.39 -21.64 19.96
N GLN A 35 -5.99 -22.31 18.97
CA GLN A 35 -5.70 -23.70 18.69
C GLN A 35 -4.28 -23.88 18.19
N LYS A 36 -3.55 -24.84 18.77
CA LYS A 36 -2.23 -25.23 18.32
C LYS A 36 -2.34 -26.01 17.01
N LEU A 37 -1.64 -25.53 15.97
CA LEU A 37 -1.49 -26.24 14.69
C LEU A 37 -0.42 -27.35 14.80
N PRO A 38 -0.52 -28.41 13.98
CA PRO A 38 0.54 -29.42 13.87
C PRO A 38 1.88 -28.80 13.50
N SER A 39 2.99 -29.44 13.91
CA SER A 39 4.30 -29.01 13.45
C SER A 39 4.42 -29.18 11.91
N LYS A 40 5.29 -28.39 11.27
CA LYS A 40 5.53 -28.47 9.81
C LYS A 40 5.83 -29.90 9.35
N ARG A 41 6.64 -30.64 10.10
CA ARG A 41 6.98 -32.05 9.79
C ARG A 41 5.78 -32.98 9.98
N SER A 42 5.04 -32.80 11.06
CA SER A 42 3.86 -33.62 11.36
C SER A 42 2.75 -33.44 10.31
N LEU A 43 2.46 -32.19 9.92
CA LEU A 43 1.44 -31.91 8.89
C LEU A 43 1.88 -32.40 7.52
N ALA A 44 3.15 -32.20 7.15
CA ALA A 44 3.72 -32.67 5.89
C ALA A 44 3.62 -34.20 5.75
N SER A 45 3.99 -34.94 6.81
CA SER A 45 3.89 -36.40 6.86
C SER A 45 2.43 -36.87 6.77
N HIS A 46 1.51 -36.18 7.48
CA HIS A 46 0.08 -36.56 7.46
C HIS A 46 -0.59 -36.34 6.10
N LEU A 47 -0.23 -35.24 5.40
CA LEU A 47 -0.80 -34.87 4.12
C LEU A 47 -0.05 -35.46 2.91
N GLY A 48 1.06 -36.15 3.11
CA GLY A 48 1.88 -36.73 2.04
C GLY A 48 2.56 -35.68 1.13
N ILE A 49 2.90 -34.50 1.67
CA ILE A 49 3.51 -33.39 0.93
C ILE A 49 4.86 -32.99 1.51
N SER A 50 5.61 -32.11 0.80
CA SER A 50 6.91 -31.68 1.26
C SER A 50 6.82 -30.76 2.50
N VAL A 51 7.82 -30.83 3.40
CA VAL A 51 7.93 -29.93 4.56
C VAL A 51 8.03 -28.46 4.10
N ILE A 52 8.69 -28.21 2.98
CA ILE A 52 8.83 -26.86 2.39
C ILE A 52 7.46 -26.30 1.98
N THR A 53 6.59 -27.13 1.41
CA THR A 53 5.21 -26.74 1.06
C THR A 53 4.45 -26.27 2.31
N VAL A 54 4.48 -27.04 3.39
CA VAL A 54 3.83 -26.66 4.65
C VAL A 54 4.49 -25.42 5.27
N GLN A 55 5.81 -25.32 5.21
CA GLN A 55 6.53 -24.16 5.73
C GLN A 55 6.12 -22.87 5.02
N ASN A 56 6.02 -22.89 3.69
CA ASN A 56 5.63 -21.72 2.92
C ASN A 56 4.16 -21.33 3.18
N ALA A 57 3.26 -22.30 3.29
CA ALA A 57 1.85 -22.05 3.62
C ALA A 57 1.70 -21.48 5.04
N TYR A 58 2.42 -22.01 6.03
CA TYR A 58 2.42 -21.50 7.39
C TYR A 58 3.01 -20.09 7.47
N GLN A 59 4.12 -19.85 6.75
CA GLN A 59 4.73 -18.53 6.70
C GLN A 59 3.77 -17.49 6.16
N GLN A 60 3.01 -17.84 5.12
CA GLN A 60 2.01 -16.94 4.56
C GLN A 60 0.87 -16.66 5.55
N LEU A 61 0.38 -17.68 6.27
CA LEU A 61 -0.63 -17.48 7.33
C LEU A 61 -0.10 -16.60 8.49
N ILE A 62 1.19 -16.69 8.80
CA ILE A 62 1.84 -15.84 9.81
C ILE A 62 1.96 -14.41 9.30
N ASP A 63 2.44 -14.22 8.07
CA ASP A 63 2.60 -12.90 7.44
C ASP A 63 1.27 -12.14 7.34
N GLU A 64 0.17 -12.86 7.17
CA GLU A 64 -1.18 -12.30 7.12
C GLU A 64 -1.84 -12.17 8.51
N GLY A 65 -1.22 -12.76 9.54
CA GLY A 65 -1.71 -12.69 10.92
C GLY A 65 -2.84 -13.66 11.25
N TYR A 66 -3.14 -14.66 10.42
CA TYR A 66 -4.09 -15.75 10.76
C TYR A 66 -3.50 -16.74 11.74
N VAL A 67 -2.18 -16.87 11.75
CA VAL A 67 -1.41 -17.76 12.62
C VAL A 67 -0.27 -16.97 13.24
N TYR A 68 0.04 -17.22 14.50
CA TYR A 68 1.26 -16.72 15.14
C TYR A 68 2.14 -17.86 15.61
N SER A 69 3.45 -17.60 15.72
CA SER A 69 4.41 -18.57 16.21
C SER A 69 4.93 -18.17 17.58
N GLU A 70 4.97 -19.14 18.52
CA GLU A 70 5.65 -18.97 19.79
C GLU A 70 6.93 -19.81 19.81
N GLU A 71 8.03 -19.19 20.20
CA GLU A 71 9.31 -19.87 20.25
C GLU A 71 9.27 -21.11 21.12
N LYS A 72 9.75 -22.25 20.60
CA LYS A 72 9.73 -23.60 21.23
C LYS A 72 8.33 -24.18 21.51
N ARG A 73 7.24 -23.45 21.31
CA ARG A 73 5.85 -23.90 21.55
C ARG A 73 5.11 -24.28 20.27
N GLY A 74 5.42 -23.61 19.14
CA GLY A 74 4.87 -23.95 17.83
C GLY A 74 3.96 -22.87 17.24
N TYR A 75 2.99 -23.27 16.43
CA TYR A 75 2.11 -22.41 15.66
C TYR A 75 0.70 -22.43 16.26
N PHE A 76 0.04 -21.27 16.34
CA PHE A 76 -1.29 -21.10 16.94
C PHE A 76 -2.17 -20.23 16.06
N VAL A 77 -3.45 -20.51 16.03
CA VAL A 77 -4.46 -19.70 15.33
C VAL A 77 -4.68 -18.39 16.08
N THR A 78 -4.65 -17.27 15.36
CA THR A 78 -4.92 -15.94 15.95
C THR A 78 -6.39 -15.79 16.32
N GLU A 79 -6.67 -15.08 17.39
CA GLU A 79 -8.03 -14.72 17.78
C GLU A 79 -8.57 -13.65 16.83
N LEU A 80 -9.55 -14.06 16.01
CA LEU A 80 -10.26 -13.19 15.08
C LEU A 80 -11.63 -12.85 15.69
N GLU A 81 -12.03 -11.58 15.61
CA GLU A 81 -13.38 -11.21 16.02
C GLU A 81 -14.40 -11.82 15.04
N ALA A 82 -15.37 -12.58 15.57
CA ALA A 82 -16.47 -13.09 14.77
C ALA A 82 -17.35 -11.91 14.34
N PHE A 83 -17.63 -11.79 13.03
CA PHE A 83 -18.61 -10.84 12.54
C PHE A 83 -20.00 -11.23 13.03
N SER A 84 -20.41 -10.69 14.19
CA SER A 84 -21.77 -10.82 14.67
C SER A 84 -22.69 -9.93 13.84
N THR A 85 -23.62 -10.55 13.14
CA THR A 85 -24.75 -9.90 12.48
C THR A 85 -25.74 -9.45 13.54
N GLU A 86 -25.52 -8.29 14.17
CA GLU A 86 -26.56 -7.60 14.91
C GLU A 86 -27.13 -6.46 14.04
N GLU A 87 -28.46 -6.50 13.85
CA GLU A 87 -29.19 -5.47 13.12
C GLU A 87 -29.05 -4.11 13.81
N PRO A 88 -28.80 -3.01 13.07
CA PRO A 88 -28.76 -1.68 13.67
C PRO A 88 -30.18 -1.24 14.04
N THR A 89 -30.42 -1.01 15.32
CA THR A 89 -31.62 -0.33 15.83
C THR A 89 -31.70 1.08 15.24
N LYS A 90 -32.78 1.30 14.49
CA LYS A 90 -33.18 2.63 13.99
C LYS A 90 -33.42 3.58 15.15
N ASN A 91 -32.75 4.69 15.19
CA ASN A 91 -33.20 6.04 15.53
C ASN A 91 -32.08 6.90 16.11
N HIS A 92 -31.54 7.78 15.32
CA HIS A 92 -31.01 9.04 15.86
C HIS A 92 -31.43 10.22 14.96
N HIS A 93 -32.17 11.11 15.58
CA HIS A 93 -32.60 12.41 15.04
C HIS A 93 -31.37 13.31 14.77
N PHE A 94 -31.38 13.97 13.64
CA PHE A 94 -30.50 15.08 13.33
C PHE A 94 -30.73 16.24 14.30
N GLY A 95 -29.75 16.49 15.17
CA GLY A 95 -29.66 17.70 15.96
C GLY A 95 -28.88 18.78 15.19
N SER A 96 -29.46 19.98 15.14
CA SER A 96 -28.92 21.18 14.51
C SER A 96 -27.58 21.61 15.08
N ILE A 97 -26.64 21.95 14.17
CA ILE A 97 -25.27 22.39 14.42
C ILE A 97 -25.25 23.83 14.96
N PRO A 98 -24.51 24.11 16.05
CA PRO A 98 -24.15 25.49 16.41
C PRO A 98 -22.96 25.97 15.59
N THR A 99 -23.12 27.08 14.90
CA THR A 99 -22.03 27.85 14.29
C THR A 99 -21.26 28.60 15.38
N GLU A 100 -20.06 28.18 15.66
CA GLU A 100 -19.07 29.04 16.33
C GLU A 100 -17.75 29.09 15.58
N ASN A 101 -17.44 30.31 15.12
CA ASN A 101 -16.18 30.71 14.55
C ASN A 101 -15.07 30.69 15.62
N GLN A 102 -14.17 29.72 15.57
CA GLN A 102 -12.86 29.88 16.18
C GLN A 102 -11.78 29.91 15.11
N LYS A 103 -11.19 31.09 14.95
CA LYS A 103 -10.02 31.35 14.11
C LYS A 103 -8.83 30.57 14.66
N ASN A 104 -8.43 29.49 14.03
CA ASN A 104 -7.17 28.83 14.27
C ASN A 104 -6.05 29.56 13.52
N SER A 105 -5.42 30.54 14.22
CA SER A 105 -4.32 31.35 13.70
C SER A 105 -2.92 30.71 13.87
N LEU A 106 -2.85 29.40 14.12
CA LEU A 106 -1.57 28.68 14.32
C LEU A 106 -1.09 27.90 13.10
N PHE A 107 -1.91 27.85 12.01
CA PHE A 107 -1.60 27.00 10.85
C PHE A 107 -0.73 27.66 9.76
N ASP A 108 -0.50 28.98 9.82
CA ASP A 108 -0.01 29.70 8.64
C ASP A 108 1.53 29.85 8.52
N LYS A 109 2.33 29.38 9.47
CA LYS A 109 3.78 29.67 9.40
C LYS A 109 4.74 28.49 9.28
N GLU A 110 4.35 27.27 9.68
CA GLU A 110 5.28 26.13 9.66
C GLU A 110 5.17 25.25 8.41
N ILE A 111 4.02 25.23 7.74
CA ILE A 111 3.80 24.37 6.55
C ILE A 111 4.60 24.85 5.32
N PHE A 112 4.90 26.15 5.22
CA PHE A 112 5.61 26.71 4.06
C PHE A 112 7.14 26.75 4.19
N GLN A 113 7.73 26.45 5.36
CA GLN A 113 9.18 26.46 5.52
C GLN A 113 9.91 25.20 4.99
N ASN A 114 9.20 24.12 4.67
CA ASN A 114 9.82 22.89 4.12
C ASN A 114 9.74 22.78 2.59
N HIS A 115 9.47 23.87 1.87
CA HIS A 115 9.38 23.87 0.39
C HIS A 115 10.72 23.86 -0.37
N ASN A 116 11.87 23.70 0.31
CA ASN A 116 13.15 23.59 -0.38
C ASN A 116 13.37 22.26 -1.11
N SER A 117 12.46 21.27 -0.97
CA SER A 117 12.65 19.95 -1.59
C SER A 117 12.29 19.86 -3.07
N THR A 118 11.58 20.84 -3.64
CA THR A 118 11.19 20.79 -5.08
C THR A 118 12.21 21.46 -5.98
N SER A 119 12.93 22.48 -5.50
CA SER A 119 14.03 23.13 -6.25
C SER A 119 15.31 22.29 -6.25
N GLU A 120 15.53 21.48 -5.21
CA GLU A 120 16.67 20.53 -5.16
C GLU A 120 16.52 19.35 -6.10
N ILE A 121 15.29 18.92 -6.43
CA ILE A 121 15.06 17.84 -7.42
C ILE A 121 15.51 18.26 -8.83
N ILE A 122 15.46 19.54 -9.18
CA ILE A 122 15.87 20.06 -10.48
C ILE A 122 17.38 20.27 -10.56
N SER A 123 18.06 20.54 -9.43
CA SER A 123 19.53 20.73 -9.39
C SER A 123 20.31 19.40 -9.31
N ALA A 124 19.67 18.29 -8.93
CA ALA A 124 20.32 16.97 -8.78
C ALA A 124 20.71 16.26 -10.11
N VAL A 125 20.58 16.92 -11.26
CA VAL A 125 21.00 16.36 -12.55
C VAL A 125 22.52 16.42 -12.75
N SER A 126 23.30 16.99 -11.84
CA SER A 126 24.68 17.37 -12.10
C SER A 126 25.81 16.73 -11.28
N GLU A 127 25.59 15.69 -10.48
CA GLU A 127 26.72 15.00 -9.86
C GLU A 127 26.81 13.52 -10.27
N LYS A 128 27.71 13.23 -11.20
CA LYS A 128 28.00 11.89 -11.75
C LYS A 128 28.36 10.80 -10.73
N ASN A 129 28.38 11.10 -9.43
CA ASN A 129 28.86 10.19 -8.39
C ASN A 129 27.93 10.03 -7.16
N THR A 130 26.72 10.58 -7.19
CA THR A 130 25.77 10.50 -6.06
C THR A 130 24.82 9.31 -6.23
N ILE A 131 24.65 8.50 -5.17
CA ILE A 131 23.67 7.42 -5.11
C ILE A 131 22.44 7.96 -4.38
N ASN A 132 21.32 8.08 -5.10
CA ASN A 132 20.08 8.60 -4.58
C ASN A 132 19.12 7.44 -4.17
N LEU A 133 18.84 7.33 -2.87
CA LEU A 133 17.92 6.34 -2.29
C LEU A 133 16.55 6.95 -1.93
N GLN A 134 16.29 8.21 -2.26
CA GLN A 134 14.98 8.86 -2.06
C GLN A 134 14.12 8.79 -3.32
N ALA A 135 14.74 8.81 -4.50
CA ALA A 135 14.04 8.92 -5.76
C ALA A 135 13.37 7.59 -6.17
N ALA A 136 12.10 7.67 -6.52
CA ALA A 136 11.39 6.60 -7.21
C ALA A 136 11.67 6.69 -8.72
N HIS A 137 12.86 6.29 -9.15
CA HIS A 137 13.22 6.26 -10.57
C HIS A 137 13.04 4.84 -11.12
N ILE A 138 12.54 4.72 -12.35
CA ILE A 138 12.40 3.44 -13.04
C ILE A 138 13.46 3.38 -14.13
N HIS A 139 14.26 2.33 -14.14
CA HIS A 139 15.25 2.11 -15.17
C HIS A 139 14.59 1.94 -16.54
N GLN A 140 15.15 2.60 -17.55
CA GLN A 140 14.63 2.60 -18.92
C GLN A 140 14.38 1.17 -19.46
N GLU A 141 15.22 0.21 -19.08
CA GLU A 141 15.14 -1.19 -19.49
C GLU A 141 13.92 -1.92 -18.95
N LEU A 142 13.31 -1.40 -17.88
CA LEU A 142 12.14 -2.01 -17.23
C LEU A 142 10.82 -1.59 -17.88
N PHE A 143 10.78 -0.51 -18.67
CA PHE A 143 9.54 -0.12 -19.34
C PHE A 143 9.44 -0.80 -20.72
N PRO A 144 8.31 -1.39 -21.09
CA PRO A 144 8.14 -2.16 -22.33
C PRO A 144 7.85 -1.26 -23.54
N PHE A 145 8.79 -0.36 -23.90
CA PHE A 145 8.62 0.66 -24.94
C PHE A 145 8.09 0.11 -26.27
N SER A 146 8.63 -1.01 -26.76
CA SER A 146 8.24 -1.58 -28.05
C SER A 146 6.78 -2.03 -28.07
N GLN A 147 6.34 -2.73 -27.02
CA GLN A 147 4.97 -3.20 -26.87
C GLN A 147 4.02 -2.01 -26.71
N TRP A 148 4.37 -1.07 -25.82
CA TRP A 148 3.58 0.14 -25.59
C TRP A 148 3.38 0.95 -26.87
N ALA A 149 4.46 1.23 -27.61
CA ALA A 149 4.40 1.95 -28.88
C ALA A 149 3.60 1.22 -29.96
N SER A 150 3.68 -0.13 -30.01
CA SER A 150 2.87 -0.94 -30.93
C SER A 150 1.38 -0.84 -30.60
N LEU A 151 1.00 -0.96 -29.34
CA LEU A 151 -0.39 -0.84 -28.90
C LEU A 151 -0.95 0.57 -29.11
N MET A 152 -0.15 1.61 -28.82
CA MET A 152 -0.56 2.98 -29.04
C MET A 152 -0.83 3.26 -30.54
N ARG A 153 0.00 2.73 -31.46
CA ARG A 153 -0.27 2.85 -32.89
C ARG A 153 -1.56 2.14 -33.31
N LYS A 154 -1.85 0.95 -32.76
CA LYS A 154 -3.12 0.25 -32.99
C LYS A 154 -4.30 1.09 -32.52
N VAL A 155 -4.21 1.65 -31.31
CA VAL A 155 -5.24 2.53 -30.74
C VAL A 155 -5.52 3.74 -31.62
N LEU A 156 -4.48 4.42 -32.07
CA LEU A 156 -4.60 5.60 -32.96
C LEU A 156 -5.24 5.26 -34.30
N HIS A 157 -5.00 4.04 -34.81
CA HIS A 157 -5.58 3.60 -36.08
C HIS A 157 -7.03 3.11 -35.95
N GLU A 158 -7.34 2.32 -34.92
CA GLU A 158 -8.58 1.57 -34.80
C GLU A 158 -9.65 2.31 -33.95
N SER A 159 -9.25 3.24 -33.08
CA SER A 159 -10.15 3.85 -32.08
C SER A 159 -10.38 5.34 -32.32
N LYS A 160 -10.38 5.80 -33.59
CA LYS A 160 -10.44 7.22 -33.97
C LYS A 160 -11.68 7.92 -33.38
N GLU A 161 -12.85 7.32 -33.48
CA GLU A 161 -14.10 7.88 -32.96
C GLU A 161 -14.08 8.05 -31.45
N ARG A 162 -13.53 7.05 -30.71
CA ARG A 162 -13.35 7.10 -29.26
C ARG A 162 -12.38 8.19 -28.82
N ILE A 163 -11.32 8.41 -29.58
CA ILE A 163 -10.32 9.45 -29.29
C ILE A 163 -10.89 10.85 -29.46
N LEU A 164 -11.82 11.03 -30.39
CA LEU A 164 -12.46 12.32 -30.68
C LEU A 164 -13.70 12.59 -29.81
N SER A 165 -14.15 11.62 -29.02
CA SER A 165 -15.32 11.75 -28.16
C SER A 165 -14.97 12.30 -26.78
N PRO A 166 -15.88 13.05 -26.11
CA PRO A 166 -15.69 13.45 -24.73
C PRO A 166 -15.51 12.26 -23.79
N LEU A 167 -14.67 12.45 -22.76
CA LEU A 167 -14.41 11.40 -21.77
C LEU A 167 -15.49 11.36 -20.69
N PRO A 168 -16.02 10.17 -20.37
CA PRO A 168 -16.87 9.99 -19.20
C PRO A 168 -16.13 10.40 -17.90
N PRO A 169 -16.84 10.88 -16.87
CA PRO A 169 -16.22 11.33 -15.62
C PRO A 169 -15.41 10.24 -14.91
N GLN A 170 -15.84 9.00 -15.00
CA GLN A 170 -15.11 7.83 -14.45
C GLN A 170 -13.97 7.31 -15.35
N GLY A 171 -13.82 7.84 -16.56
CA GLY A 171 -12.93 7.28 -17.58
C GLY A 171 -13.58 6.22 -18.47
N LEU A 172 -12.85 5.78 -19.47
CA LEU A 172 -13.34 4.86 -20.50
C LEU A 172 -13.71 3.48 -19.94
N LEU A 173 -14.83 2.94 -20.43
CA LEU A 173 -15.33 1.63 -20.01
C LEU A 173 -14.32 0.50 -20.25
N GLU A 174 -13.60 0.56 -21.36
CA GLU A 174 -12.58 -0.43 -21.76
C GLU A 174 -11.48 -0.57 -20.69
N LEU A 175 -10.97 0.53 -20.15
CA LEU A 175 -9.96 0.48 -19.09
C LEU A 175 -10.56 0.06 -17.75
N ARG A 176 -11.77 0.55 -17.42
CA ARG A 176 -12.47 0.15 -16.19
C ARG A 176 -12.77 -1.36 -16.16
N GLN A 177 -13.17 -1.95 -17.30
CA GLN A 177 -13.35 -3.40 -17.45
C GLN A 177 -12.03 -4.16 -17.29
N ALA A 178 -10.94 -3.66 -17.90
CA ALA A 178 -9.63 -4.28 -17.78
C ALA A 178 -9.13 -4.26 -16.33
N ILE A 179 -9.32 -3.14 -15.61
CA ILE A 179 -8.97 -3.01 -14.19
C ILE A 179 -9.83 -3.94 -13.33
N ALA A 180 -11.14 -3.99 -13.52
CA ALA A 180 -12.04 -4.87 -12.76
C ALA A 180 -11.66 -6.35 -12.94
N SER A 181 -11.38 -6.77 -14.18
CA SER A 181 -10.90 -8.13 -14.48
C SER A 181 -9.54 -8.43 -13.83
N TYR A 182 -8.60 -7.50 -13.89
CA TYR A 182 -7.29 -7.61 -13.24
C TYR A 182 -7.44 -7.78 -11.72
N LEU A 183 -8.24 -6.93 -11.07
CA LEU A 183 -8.50 -7.01 -9.63
C LEU A 183 -9.16 -8.33 -9.24
N GLY A 184 -10.10 -8.84 -10.05
CA GLY A 184 -10.73 -10.15 -9.85
C GLY A 184 -9.71 -11.29 -9.88
N THR A 185 -8.83 -11.28 -10.88
CA THR A 185 -7.86 -12.37 -11.09
C THR A 185 -6.70 -12.35 -10.09
N PHE A 186 -6.14 -11.16 -9.80
CA PHE A 186 -4.89 -11.03 -9.03
C PHE A 186 -5.09 -10.65 -7.57
N ARG A 187 -6.23 -10.01 -7.23
CA ARG A 187 -6.52 -9.54 -5.87
C ARG A 187 -7.72 -10.22 -5.25
N ASN A 188 -8.39 -11.10 -5.99
CA ASN A 188 -9.65 -11.74 -5.58
C ASN A 188 -10.72 -10.71 -5.17
N MET A 189 -10.72 -9.53 -5.80
CA MET A 189 -11.66 -8.45 -5.53
C MET A 189 -12.86 -8.56 -6.49
N LYS A 190 -14.07 -8.67 -5.94
CA LYS A 190 -15.31 -8.64 -6.74
C LYS A 190 -15.70 -7.20 -7.05
N VAL A 191 -15.18 -6.65 -8.15
CA VAL A 191 -15.40 -5.27 -8.59
C VAL A 191 -16.11 -5.25 -9.93
N GLN A 192 -17.10 -4.36 -10.06
CA GLN A 192 -17.74 -4.06 -11.35
C GLN A 192 -17.14 -2.80 -11.98
N PRO A 193 -17.11 -2.68 -13.31
CA PRO A 193 -16.55 -1.52 -13.99
C PRO A 193 -17.18 -0.18 -13.56
N GLU A 194 -18.43 -0.19 -13.13
CA GLU A 194 -19.17 0.99 -12.64
C GLU A 194 -18.63 1.54 -11.32
N GLN A 195 -17.95 0.72 -10.53
CA GLN A 195 -17.31 1.12 -9.27
C GLN A 195 -15.93 1.78 -9.49
N VAL A 196 -15.33 1.60 -10.68
CA VAL A 196 -13.97 2.08 -10.97
C VAL A 196 -14.01 3.53 -11.48
N VAL A 197 -13.19 4.39 -10.87
CA VAL A 197 -12.96 5.78 -11.30
C VAL A 197 -11.47 5.95 -11.60
N ILE A 198 -11.15 6.38 -12.81
CA ILE A 198 -9.79 6.62 -13.31
C ILE A 198 -9.41 8.08 -13.09
N GLY A 199 -8.18 8.35 -12.65
CA GLY A 199 -7.67 9.70 -12.44
C GLY A 199 -6.18 9.85 -12.72
N ALA A 200 -5.75 11.09 -12.93
CA ALA A 200 -4.38 11.46 -13.23
C ALA A 200 -3.48 11.46 -11.99
N GLY A 201 -3.28 10.29 -11.38
CA GLY A 201 -2.48 10.08 -10.18
C GLY A 201 -3.33 10.08 -8.91
N THR A 202 -2.76 9.53 -7.84
CA THR A 202 -3.44 9.42 -6.53
C THR A 202 -3.74 10.78 -5.91
N GLU A 203 -2.91 11.79 -6.16
CA GLU A 203 -3.16 13.16 -5.67
C GLU A 203 -4.51 13.71 -6.15
N TYR A 204 -4.84 13.49 -7.44
CA TYR A 204 -6.13 13.85 -7.99
C TYR A 204 -7.27 13.04 -7.36
N LEU A 205 -7.08 11.74 -7.19
CA LEU A 205 -8.07 10.86 -6.58
C LEU A 205 -8.33 11.20 -5.11
N TYR A 206 -7.32 11.57 -4.34
CA TYR A 206 -7.52 12.10 -2.98
C TYR A 206 -8.40 13.34 -2.99
N SER A 207 -8.11 14.30 -3.89
CA SER A 207 -8.90 15.51 -4.02
C SER A 207 -10.37 15.23 -4.38
N LEU A 208 -10.62 14.28 -5.28
CA LEU A 208 -11.98 13.82 -5.62
C LEU A 208 -12.66 13.14 -4.43
N THR A 209 -11.92 12.31 -3.68
CA THR A 209 -12.45 11.60 -2.52
C THR A 209 -12.87 12.58 -1.41
N PHE A 210 -12.06 13.60 -1.13
CA PHE A 210 -12.40 14.62 -0.14
C PHE A 210 -13.62 15.48 -0.58
N GLN A 211 -13.80 15.70 -1.88
CA GLN A 211 -15.01 16.34 -2.40
C GLN A 211 -16.24 15.42 -2.29
N LEU A 212 -16.08 14.14 -2.59
CA LEU A 212 -17.14 13.14 -2.57
C LEU A 212 -17.66 12.86 -1.16
N LEU A 213 -16.75 12.64 -0.21
CA LEU A 213 -17.11 12.35 1.18
C LEU A 213 -17.57 13.59 1.92
N GLY A 214 -16.84 14.68 1.78
CA GLY A 214 -17.13 16.00 2.38
C GLY A 214 -15.89 16.57 3.08
N LYS A 215 -15.68 17.87 2.89
CA LYS A 215 -14.56 18.61 3.51
C LYS A 215 -14.75 18.85 5.01
N GLN A 216 -15.98 18.71 5.50
CA GLN A 216 -16.36 18.89 6.90
C GLN A 216 -16.00 17.67 7.76
N LEU A 217 -15.68 16.52 7.16
CA LEU A 217 -15.28 15.33 7.91
C LEU A 217 -13.89 15.52 8.53
N GLN A 218 -13.68 14.92 9.70
CA GLN A 218 -12.37 14.84 10.34
C GLN A 218 -11.62 13.62 9.81
N TYR A 219 -10.53 13.88 9.09
CA TYR A 219 -9.71 12.82 8.51
C TYR A 219 -8.56 12.42 9.45
N GLY A 220 -8.26 11.11 9.51
CA GLY A 220 -7.10 10.57 10.19
C GLY A 220 -6.02 10.16 9.19
N LEU A 221 -4.75 10.45 9.52
CA LEU A 221 -3.57 10.03 8.74
C LEU A 221 -2.58 9.27 9.61
N GLU A 222 -1.99 8.21 9.07
CA GLU A 222 -0.91 7.44 9.71
C GLU A 222 0.29 8.34 10.03
N ASN A 223 0.87 8.24 11.26
CA ASN A 223 2.02 9.01 11.69
C ASN A 223 3.06 8.12 12.40
N PRO A 224 4.29 7.95 11.83
CA PRO A 224 4.81 8.60 10.62
C PRO A 224 4.07 8.16 9.37
N GLY A 225 4.01 8.99 8.32
CA GLY A 225 3.24 8.69 7.11
C GLY A 225 3.64 9.52 5.89
N TYR A 226 3.00 9.21 4.77
CA TYR A 226 3.20 9.91 3.51
C TYR A 226 2.66 11.34 3.61
N GLN A 227 3.51 12.33 3.30
CA GLN A 227 3.23 13.74 3.56
C GLN A 227 2.20 14.36 2.58
N LYS A 228 2.12 13.86 1.35
CA LYS A 228 1.28 14.49 0.32
C LYS A 228 -0.23 14.54 0.63
N PRO A 229 -0.87 13.51 1.21
CA PRO A 229 -2.28 13.63 1.60
C PRO A 229 -2.53 14.80 2.56
N ALA A 230 -1.66 14.98 3.56
CA ALA A 230 -1.75 16.10 4.50
C ALA A 230 -1.63 17.46 3.80
N GLN A 231 -0.69 17.59 2.86
CA GLN A 231 -0.50 18.82 2.07
C GLN A 231 -1.72 19.11 1.18
N ILE A 232 -2.31 18.09 0.56
CA ILE A 232 -3.52 18.24 -0.27
C ILE A 232 -4.71 18.65 0.60
N MET A 233 -4.90 18.00 1.77
CA MET A 233 -5.95 18.37 2.72
C MET A 233 -5.80 19.81 3.18
N ALA A 234 -4.59 20.23 3.56
CA ALA A 234 -4.30 21.61 3.95
C ALA A 234 -4.63 22.62 2.83
N ALA A 235 -4.20 22.32 1.58
CA ALA A 235 -4.47 23.17 0.43
C ALA A 235 -5.97 23.27 0.09
N MET A 236 -6.76 22.24 0.43
CA MET A 236 -8.21 22.21 0.21
C MET A 236 -9.03 22.71 1.40
N GLY A 237 -8.41 23.05 2.53
CA GLY A 237 -9.10 23.41 3.77
C GLY A 237 -9.87 22.24 4.40
N VAL A 238 -9.34 21.01 4.28
CA VAL A 238 -9.89 19.79 4.88
C VAL A 238 -9.21 19.54 6.23
N GLY A 239 -10.00 19.30 7.28
CA GLY A 239 -9.50 18.98 8.62
C GLY A 239 -8.89 17.58 8.68
N TRP A 240 -7.72 17.45 9.31
CA TRP A 240 -7.08 16.16 9.50
C TRP A 240 -6.29 16.10 10.80
N THR A 241 -6.04 14.87 11.28
CA THR A 241 -5.32 14.60 12.54
C THR A 241 -4.34 13.44 12.34
N PRO A 242 -3.08 13.55 12.80
CA PRO A 242 -2.13 12.44 12.81
C PRO A 242 -2.54 11.41 13.85
N LEU A 243 -2.44 10.13 13.46
CA LEU A 243 -2.77 8.97 14.29
C LEU A 243 -1.51 8.19 14.62
N ALA A 244 -1.30 7.89 15.89
CA ALA A 244 -0.19 7.07 16.32
C ALA A 244 -0.31 5.64 15.79
N MET A 245 0.85 5.04 15.55
CA MET A 245 0.98 3.68 15.05
C MET A 245 1.75 2.82 16.03
N ASP A 246 1.38 1.55 16.07
CA ASP A 246 2.17 0.48 16.68
C ASP A 246 2.73 -0.49 15.61
N ASN A 247 3.27 -1.63 16.00
CA ASN A 247 3.80 -2.64 15.07
C ASN A 247 2.74 -3.31 14.18
N SER A 248 1.45 -3.00 14.37
CA SER A 248 0.31 -3.53 13.60
C SER A 248 -0.38 -2.46 12.75
N GLY A 249 0.11 -1.22 12.74
CA GLY A 249 -0.49 -0.08 12.03
C GLY A 249 -1.13 0.91 12.98
N ILE A 250 -2.14 1.67 12.52
CA ILE A 250 -2.81 2.68 13.35
C ILE A 250 -3.44 2.08 14.61
N MET A 251 -3.39 2.84 15.70
CA MET A 251 -4.04 2.48 16.96
C MET A 251 -5.54 2.82 16.89
N ILE A 252 -6.41 1.80 16.98
CA ILE A 252 -7.85 1.99 16.79
C ILE A 252 -8.46 2.90 17.86
N GLN A 253 -7.93 2.90 19.08
CA GLN A 253 -8.39 3.78 20.16
C GLN A 253 -8.30 5.27 19.78
N GLU A 254 -7.27 5.69 19.06
CA GLU A 254 -7.12 7.07 18.63
C GLU A 254 -8.20 7.54 17.64
N LEU A 255 -8.78 6.62 16.87
CA LEU A 255 -9.89 6.94 15.98
C LEU A 255 -11.13 7.41 16.73
N GLU A 256 -11.41 6.78 17.87
CA GLU A 256 -12.54 7.16 18.73
C GLU A 256 -12.21 8.42 19.53
N GLU A 257 -11.06 8.46 20.21
CA GLU A 257 -10.63 9.58 21.05
C GLU A 257 -10.53 10.90 20.28
N LYS A 258 -10.10 10.82 19.02
CA LYS A 258 -9.93 11.99 18.13
C LYS A 258 -11.15 12.24 17.23
N HIS A 259 -12.26 11.52 17.44
CA HIS A 259 -13.50 11.68 16.68
C HIS A 259 -13.29 11.67 15.16
N ILE A 260 -12.59 10.66 14.66
CA ILE A 260 -12.27 10.53 13.23
C ILE A 260 -13.49 9.99 12.47
N ASP A 261 -13.81 10.65 11.33
CA ASP A 261 -14.89 10.25 10.43
C ASP A 261 -14.39 9.43 9.25
N ALA A 262 -13.17 9.71 8.79
CA ALA A 262 -12.54 9.00 7.68
C ALA A 262 -11.05 8.82 7.94
N VAL A 263 -10.48 7.66 7.60
CA VAL A 263 -9.06 7.39 7.80
C VAL A 263 -8.39 6.92 6.50
N LEU A 264 -7.19 7.43 6.23
CA LEU A 264 -6.36 6.99 5.11
C LEU A 264 -5.26 6.09 5.64
N VAL A 265 -5.21 4.85 5.13
CA VAL A 265 -4.28 3.80 5.56
C VAL A 265 -3.66 3.07 4.39
N SER A 266 -2.44 2.54 4.58
CA SER A 266 -1.74 1.70 3.61
C SER A 266 -1.49 0.28 4.18
N PRO A 267 -2.52 -0.57 4.29
CA PRO A 267 -2.48 -1.80 5.08
C PRO A 267 -1.64 -2.91 4.44
N ALA A 268 -1.42 -2.89 3.12
CA ALA A 268 -0.63 -3.91 2.43
C ALA A 268 0.87 -3.71 2.62
N HIS A 269 1.31 -2.46 2.70
CA HIS A 269 2.71 -2.07 2.91
C HIS A 269 2.79 -0.59 3.25
N HIS A 270 2.87 -0.28 4.54
CA HIS A 270 2.86 1.11 5.00
C HIS A 270 4.14 1.86 4.62
N PHE A 271 4.00 3.05 4.06
CA PHE A 271 5.13 3.96 3.84
C PHE A 271 5.18 5.04 4.93
N PRO A 272 6.34 5.25 5.61
CA PRO A 272 7.66 4.68 5.31
C PRO A 272 8.06 3.44 6.14
N THR A 273 7.24 2.96 7.07
CA THR A 273 7.67 1.96 8.07
C THR A 273 7.82 0.55 7.54
N GLY A 274 7.19 0.22 6.39
CA GLY A 274 7.14 -1.14 5.85
C GLY A 274 6.25 -2.09 6.66
N ILE A 275 5.45 -1.59 7.61
CA ILE A 275 4.50 -2.39 8.37
C ILE A 275 3.43 -2.95 7.43
N ILE A 276 3.11 -4.22 7.63
CA ILE A 276 1.99 -4.90 6.99
C ILE A 276 0.91 -5.07 8.06
N MET A 277 -0.25 -4.45 7.85
CA MET A 277 -1.36 -4.51 8.81
C MET A 277 -1.91 -5.93 8.90
N PRO A 278 -1.82 -6.60 10.07
CA PRO A 278 -2.31 -7.96 10.24
C PRO A 278 -3.84 -8.03 10.19
N ILE A 279 -4.37 -9.22 9.92
CA ILE A 279 -5.82 -9.43 9.72
C ILE A 279 -6.65 -8.98 10.93
N LYS A 280 -6.18 -9.17 12.15
CA LYS A 280 -6.87 -8.71 13.36
C LYS A 280 -7.08 -7.19 13.34
N ARG A 281 -6.02 -6.41 13.07
CA ARG A 281 -6.11 -4.95 12.99
C ARG A 281 -7.03 -4.49 11.84
N ARG A 282 -7.04 -5.22 10.71
CA ARG A 282 -7.98 -4.95 9.59
C ARG A 282 -9.42 -5.14 10.03
N GLN A 283 -9.72 -6.20 10.79
CA GLN A 283 -11.05 -6.46 11.33
C GLN A 283 -11.47 -5.39 12.36
N GLU A 284 -10.59 -5.03 13.29
CA GLU A 284 -10.82 -3.94 14.24
C GLU A 284 -11.14 -2.62 13.53
N LEU A 285 -10.40 -2.30 12.46
CA LEU A 285 -10.61 -1.09 11.67
C LEU A 285 -11.94 -1.12 10.91
N LEU A 286 -12.31 -2.26 10.33
CA LEU A 286 -13.60 -2.44 9.67
C LEU A 286 -14.76 -2.38 10.69
N ALA A 287 -14.61 -2.97 11.87
CA ALA A 287 -15.57 -2.87 12.94
C ALA A 287 -15.81 -1.42 13.37
N TRP A 288 -14.72 -0.62 13.51
CA TRP A 288 -14.80 0.82 13.76
C TRP A 288 -15.59 1.55 12.68
N ALA A 289 -15.31 1.29 11.40
CA ALA A 289 -15.99 1.96 10.29
C ALA A 289 -17.50 1.67 10.25
N ARG A 290 -17.91 0.46 10.62
CA ARG A 290 -19.31 0.00 10.62
C ARG A 290 -20.17 0.59 11.75
N GLN A 291 -19.57 1.15 12.79
CA GLN A 291 -20.32 1.74 13.92
C GLN A 291 -20.97 3.09 13.58
N GLY A 292 -20.83 3.58 12.35
CA GLY A 292 -21.43 4.85 11.92
C GLY A 292 -21.26 5.10 10.43
N THR A 293 -21.35 6.36 10.01
CA THR A 293 -21.03 6.80 8.64
C THR A 293 -19.54 7.14 8.50
N ARG A 294 -18.68 6.18 8.82
CA ARG A 294 -17.24 6.33 8.80
C ARG A 294 -16.66 5.68 7.56
N PHE A 295 -15.51 6.17 7.08
CA PHE A 295 -14.91 5.69 5.85
C PHE A 295 -13.44 5.29 6.05
N ILE A 296 -13.00 4.31 5.27
CA ILE A 296 -11.60 3.92 5.16
C ILE A 296 -11.16 4.16 3.73
N LEU A 297 -10.08 4.93 3.56
CA LEU A 297 -9.38 5.11 2.29
C LEU A 297 -8.17 4.16 2.32
N GLU A 298 -8.26 3.06 1.58
CA GLU A 298 -7.19 2.06 1.46
C GLU A 298 -6.27 2.43 0.30
N ASP A 299 -5.06 2.93 0.60
CA ASP A 299 -4.05 3.24 -0.41
C ASP A 299 -3.12 2.04 -0.63
N ASP A 300 -3.30 1.36 -1.75
CA ASP A 300 -2.60 0.14 -2.13
C ASP A 300 -1.62 0.41 -3.29
N TYR A 301 -0.57 1.18 -3.02
CA TYR A 301 0.30 1.78 -4.02
C TYR A 301 1.40 0.86 -4.59
N ASP A 302 1.79 -0.24 -3.90
CA ASP A 302 2.93 -1.09 -4.30
C ASP A 302 2.79 -2.58 -3.91
N SER A 303 1.59 -3.03 -3.57
CA SER A 303 1.32 -4.43 -3.14
C SER A 303 1.68 -5.50 -4.17
N GLU A 304 1.78 -5.13 -5.45
CA GLU A 304 2.27 -6.01 -6.50
C GLU A 304 3.72 -6.47 -6.26
N PHE A 305 4.50 -5.69 -5.51
CA PHE A 305 5.89 -6.01 -5.15
C PHE A 305 6.02 -6.78 -3.84
N ARG A 306 5.04 -7.61 -3.50
CA ARG A 306 5.20 -8.61 -2.45
C ARG A 306 6.06 -9.76 -2.97
N PHE A 307 7.19 -10.04 -2.31
CA PHE A 307 8.18 -11.01 -2.77
C PHE A 307 7.98 -12.41 -2.21
N THR A 308 7.22 -12.53 -1.13
CA THR A 308 6.89 -13.79 -0.45
C THR A 308 5.38 -13.94 -0.35
N GLY A 309 4.87 -15.13 -0.64
CA GLY A 309 3.44 -15.44 -0.56
C GLY A 309 2.56 -14.77 -1.63
N ARG A 310 1.25 -14.90 -1.46
CA ARG A 310 0.21 -14.25 -2.29
C ARG A 310 -0.02 -12.80 -1.84
N PRO A 311 -0.63 -11.95 -2.70
CA PRO A 311 -1.13 -10.66 -2.26
C PRO A 311 -2.09 -10.80 -1.08
N LEU A 312 -1.98 -9.90 -0.11
CA LEU A 312 -2.89 -9.85 1.02
C LEU A 312 -4.31 -9.48 0.57
N GLU A 313 -5.30 -9.99 1.27
CA GLU A 313 -6.68 -9.59 1.08
C GLU A 313 -6.87 -8.13 1.47
N THR A 314 -7.49 -7.32 0.61
CA THR A 314 -7.68 -5.89 0.84
C THR A 314 -8.77 -5.64 1.88
N LEU A 315 -8.75 -4.49 2.55
CA LEU A 315 -9.87 -4.05 3.40
C LEU A 315 -11.16 -3.97 2.59
N PHE A 316 -11.07 -3.50 1.33
CA PHE A 316 -12.20 -3.47 0.41
C PHE A 316 -12.82 -4.86 0.19
N SER A 317 -12.00 -5.91 -0.03
CA SER A 317 -12.50 -7.27 -0.19
C SER A 317 -13.13 -7.84 1.08
N LEU A 318 -12.51 -7.57 2.23
CA LEU A 318 -13.02 -8.00 3.53
C LEU A 318 -14.34 -7.30 3.90
N ASP A 319 -14.50 -6.05 3.49
CA ASP A 319 -15.72 -5.28 3.69
C ASP A 319 -16.86 -5.75 2.78
N ALA A 320 -16.56 -6.12 1.54
CA ALA A 320 -17.54 -6.60 0.56
C ALA A 320 -18.16 -7.97 0.90
N THR A 321 -17.61 -8.72 1.85
CA THR A 321 -18.17 -10.02 2.30
C THR A 321 -19.29 -9.86 3.33
N SER A 322 -19.50 -8.65 3.84
CA SER A 322 -20.61 -8.34 4.76
C SER A 322 -21.80 -7.79 3.99
N ASP A 323 -23.02 -7.97 4.52
CA ASP A 323 -24.26 -7.35 3.99
C ASP A 323 -24.29 -5.82 4.14
N SER A 324 -23.17 -5.21 4.55
CA SER A 324 -23.03 -3.76 4.70
C SER A 324 -22.97 -3.04 3.35
N GLN A 325 -23.32 -1.76 3.36
CA GLN A 325 -23.22 -0.90 2.17
C GLN A 325 -21.78 -0.67 1.69
N GLY A 326 -20.78 -1.19 2.44
CA GLY A 326 -19.36 -0.99 2.22
C GLY A 326 -18.88 0.39 2.70
N GLN A 327 -17.77 0.44 3.42
CA GLN A 327 -17.20 1.68 3.98
C GLN A 327 -15.79 1.96 3.45
N VAL A 328 -15.26 1.08 2.60
CA VAL A 328 -13.90 1.16 2.10
C VAL A 328 -13.88 1.70 0.68
N ILE A 329 -13.09 2.76 0.47
CA ILE A 329 -12.68 3.25 -0.86
C ILE A 329 -11.26 2.73 -1.10
N TYR A 330 -11.09 1.91 -2.13
CA TYR A 330 -9.79 1.36 -2.50
C TYR A 330 -9.12 2.27 -3.55
N LEU A 331 -7.84 2.60 -3.34
CA LEU A 331 -7.03 3.38 -4.28
C LEU A 331 -5.81 2.58 -4.71
N ASN A 332 -5.45 2.67 -5.99
CA ASN A 332 -4.22 2.08 -6.52
C ASN A 332 -3.66 2.90 -7.69
N THR A 333 -2.41 2.66 -8.05
CA THR A 333 -1.70 3.43 -9.07
C THR A 333 -0.83 2.57 -9.98
N PHE A 334 -0.80 2.89 -11.26
CA PHE A 334 0.16 2.32 -12.21
C PHE A 334 1.54 2.99 -12.17
N THR A 335 1.72 4.00 -11.32
CA THR A 335 2.98 4.75 -11.15
C THR A 335 4.17 3.85 -10.82
N LYS A 336 3.99 2.92 -9.90
CA LYS A 336 5.05 1.99 -9.45
C LYS A 336 5.21 0.80 -10.37
N THR A 337 4.10 0.31 -10.92
CA THR A 337 4.07 -0.87 -11.77
C THR A 337 4.47 -0.57 -13.22
N LEU A 338 4.15 0.60 -13.76
CA LEU A 338 4.55 1.05 -15.11
C LEU A 338 5.60 2.15 -15.03
N THR A 339 5.19 3.41 -15.03
CA THR A 339 6.09 4.57 -14.91
C THR A 339 5.38 5.76 -14.27
N PRO A 340 6.09 6.59 -13.48
CA PRO A 340 5.52 7.78 -12.84
C PRO A 340 4.90 8.78 -13.83
N SER A 341 5.44 8.90 -15.03
CA SER A 341 5.03 9.90 -16.03
C SER A 341 3.68 9.60 -16.68
N LEU A 342 3.19 8.35 -16.69
CA LEU A 342 1.87 8.01 -17.22
C LEU A 342 0.73 8.59 -16.38
N ARG A 343 0.97 8.84 -15.09
CA ARG A 343 -0.01 9.46 -14.20
C ARG A 343 -1.39 8.78 -14.24
N ILE A 344 -1.46 7.45 -14.33
CA ILE A 344 -2.71 6.71 -14.30
C ILE A 344 -2.85 6.05 -12.94
N SER A 345 -3.94 6.39 -12.25
CA SER A 345 -4.38 5.77 -10.99
C SER A 345 -5.87 5.51 -11.06
N TYR A 346 -6.38 4.72 -10.15
CA TYR A 346 -7.81 4.45 -10.07
C TYR A 346 -8.24 4.28 -8.62
N MET A 347 -9.52 4.56 -8.37
CA MET A 347 -10.18 4.19 -7.13
C MET A 347 -11.37 3.29 -7.41
N VAL A 348 -11.70 2.44 -6.44
CA VAL A 348 -12.89 1.59 -6.47
C VAL A 348 -13.82 2.07 -5.36
N LEU A 349 -15.02 2.49 -5.75
CA LEU A 349 -16.04 3.00 -4.84
C LEU A 349 -16.97 1.88 -4.36
N PRO A 350 -17.39 1.86 -3.12
CA PRO A 350 -18.54 1.07 -2.69
C PRO A 350 -19.82 1.57 -3.40
N TRP A 351 -20.79 0.68 -3.61
CA TRP A 351 -21.93 0.95 -4.49
C TRP A 351 -22.73 2.22 -4.13
N HIS A 352 -22.94 2.51 -2.87
CA HIS A 352 -23.67 3.70 -2.45
C HIS A 352 -22.95 5.01 -2.80
N LEU A 353 -21.62 4.99 -2.92
CA LEU A 353 -20.83 6.15 -3.34
C LEU A 353 -20.77 6.31 -4.87
N VAL A 354 -21.05 5.28 -5.65
CA VAL A 354 -21.10 5.36 -7.12
C VAL A 354 -22.18 6.36 -7.56
N GLN A 355 -23.40 6.22 -7.03
CA GLN A 355 -24.48 7.15 -7.35
C GLN A 355 -24.17 8.58 -6.88
N LYS A 356 -23.62 8.71 -5.67
CA LYS A 356 -23.21 10.01 -5.11
C LYS A 356 -22.13 10.68 -5.99
N PHE A 357 -21.17 9.88 -6.49
CA PHE A 357 -20.14 10.38 -7.41
C PHE A 357 -20.76 10.99 -8.68
N TYR A 358 -21.66 10.31 -9.34
CA TYR A 358 -22.32 10.85 -10.54
C TYR A 358 -23.14 12.12 -10.26
N GLN A 359 -23.83 12.16 -9.13
CA GLN A 359 -24.65 13.31 -8.75
C GLN A 359 -23.81 14.55 -8.42
N GLN A 360 -22.69 14.37 -7.72
CA GLN A 360 -21.89 15.48 -7.21
C GLN A 360 -20.68 15.84 -8.09
N LEU A 361 -20.07 14.85 -8.75
CA LEU A 361 -18.82 15.01 -9.49
C LEU A 361 -18.93 14.58 -10.96
N GLY A 362 -20.11 14.16 -11.41
CA GLY A 362 -20.34 13.71 -12.79
C GLY A 362 -20.18 14.80 -13.86
N PHE A 363 -20.06 16.07 -13.46
CA PHE A 363 -19.76 17.18 -14.37
C PHE A 363 -18.27 17.29 -14.75
N TYR A 364 -17.37 16.61 -14.03
CA TYR A 364 -15.95 16.53 -14.40
C TYR A 364 -15.75 15.61 -15.62
N SER A 365 -14.79 15.96 -16.46
CA SER A 365 -14.24 15.01 -17.43
C SER A 365 -13.08 14.26 -16.80
N CYS A 366 -12.88 12.99 -17.19
CA CYS A 366 -11.70 12.23 -16.75
C CYS A 366 -10.41 12.92 -17.18
N THR A 367 -9.46 13.01 -16.27
CA THR A 367 -8.19 13.73 -16.45
C THR A 367 -7.11 12.93 -17.20
N VAL A 368 -7.35 11.65 -17.47
CA VAL A 368 -6.41 10.79 -18.21
C VAL A 368 -6.83 10.73 -19.68
N SER A 369 -5.89 10.94 -20.60
CA SER A 369 -6.11 10.91 -22.04
C SER A 369 -6.76 9.59 -22.50
N SER A 370 -7.72 9.66 -23.45
CA SER A 370 -8.34 8.48 -24.07
C SER A 370 -7.32 7.54 -24.73
N ILE A 371 -6.26 8.10 -25.36
CA ILE A 371 -5.20 7.30 -26.00
C ILE A 371 -4.46 6.46 -24.97
N GLU A 372 -4.11 7.04 -23.82
CA GLU A 372 -3.42 6.32 -22.75
C GLU A 372 -4.32 5.29 -22.09
N GLN A 373 -5.60 5.63 -21.86
CA GLN A 373 -6.56 4.69 -21.30
C GLN A 373 -6.77 3.48 -22.19
N LEU A 374 -6.98 3.67 -23.50
CA LEU A 374 -7.16 2.58 -24.46
C LEU A 374 -5.89 1.75 -24.63
N THR A 375 -4.71 2.40 -24.62
CA THR A 375 -3.42 1.69 -24.70
C THR A 375 -3.22 0.80 -23.48
N LEU A 376 -3.48 1.32 -22.28
CA LEU A 376 -3.36 0.56 -21.04
C LEU A 376 -4.39 -0.57 -20.96
N ALA A 377 -5.64 -0.32 -21.38
CA ALA A 377 -6.68 -1.35 -21.44
C ALA A 377 -6.23 -2.56 -22.27
N ARG A 378 -5.73 -2.32 -23.48
CA ARG A 378 -5.18 -3.38 -24.35
C ARG A 378 -3.94 -4.05 -23.72
N PHE A 379 -3.07 -3.26 -23.12
CA PHE A 379 -1.85 -3.79 -22.48
C PHE A 379 -2.19 -4.78 -21.35
N ILE A 380 -3.28 -4.54 -20.61
CA ILE A 380 -3.81 -5.48 -19.59
C ILE A 380 -4.50 -6.66 -20.29
N GLN A 381 -5.45 -6.41 -21.18
CA GLN A 381 -6.28 -7.45 -21.79
C GLN A 381 -5.50 -8.46 -22.65
N GLU A 382 -4.42 -8.02 -23.32
CA GLU A 382 -3.53 -8.88 -24.10
C GLU A 382 -2.48 -9.62 -23.22
N GLY A 383 -2.53 -9.49 -21.89
CA GLY A 383 -1.63 -10.17 -20.93
C GLY A 383 -0.21 -9.64 -20.93
N HIS A 384 0.01 -8.45 -21.47
CA HIS A 384 1.33 -7.81 -21.46
C HIS A 384 1.67 -7.23 -20.08
N TYR A 385 0.65 -6.77 -19.35
CA TYR A 385 0.81 -6.19 -18.01
C TYR A 385 1.34 -7.20 -17.00
N GLU A 386 0.75 -8.40 -16.95
CA GLU A 386 1.19 -9.45 -16.02
C GLU A 386 2.62 -9.92 -16.32
N LYS A 387 2.97 -10.08 -17.60
CA LYS A 387 4.33 -10.43 -18.02
C LYS A 387 5.33 -9.36 -17.62
N HIS A 388 4.95 -8.09 -17.80
CA HIS A 388 5.74 -6.94 -17.39
C HIS A 388 5.94 -6.92 -15.87
N LEU A 389 4.85 -7.06 -15.12
CA LEU A 389 4.85 -7.07 -13.66
C LEU A 389 5.73 -8.20 -13.10
N SER A 390 5.63 -9.41 -13.65
CA SER A 390 6.46 -10.54 -13.25
C SER A 390 7.95 -10.27 -13.47
N ARG A 391 8.34 -9.69 -14.62
CA ARG A 391 9.74 -9.29 -14.90
C ARG A 391 10.21 -8.23 -13.91
N LYS A 392 9.40 -7.22 -13.65
CA LYS A 392 9.72 -6.11 -12.75
C LYS A 392 9.87 -6.60 -11.30
N LYS A 393 8.96 -7.46 -10.85
CA LYS A 393 9.02 -8.10 -9.54
C LYS A 393 10.29 -8.92 -9.36
N ASN A 394 10.68 -9.73 -10.35
CA ASN A 394 11.92 -10.50 -10.30
C ASN A 394 13.16 -9.60 -10.30
N HIS A 395 13.16 -8.51 -11.08
CA HIS A 395 14.25 -7.53 -11.07
C HIS A 395 14.44 -6.93 -9.67
N TYR A 396 13.37 -6.40 -9.07
CA TYR A 396 13.46 -5.75 -7.76
C TYR A 396 13.75 -6.74 -6.62
N ARG A 397 13.26 -7.98 -6.72
CA ARG A 397 13.68 -9.06 -5.80
C ARG A 397 15.19 -9.26 -5.85
N ASN A 398 15.78 -9.36 -7.05
CA ASN A 398 17.22 -9.55 -7.22
C ASN A 398 18.03 -8.35 -6.69
N VAL A 399 17.57 -7.12 -6.93
CA VAL A 399 18.22 -5.90 -6.39
C VAL A 399 18.18 -5.92 -4.86
N ARG A 400 17.00 -6.16 -4.27
CA ARG A 400 16.82 -6.26 -2.82
C ARG A 400 17.70 -7.33 -2.19
N ASP A 401 17.67 -8.55 -2.73
CA ASP A 401 18.38 -9.69 -2.15
C ASP A 401 19.89 -9.47 -2.23
N ASN A 402 20.37 -8.88 -3.32
CA ASN A 402 21.77 -8.50 -3.49
C ASN A 402 22.17 -7.39 -2.49
N LEU A 403 21.34 -6.37 -2.32
CA LEU A 403 21.58 -5.31 -1.35
C LEU A 403 21.63 -5.86 0.09
N LEU A 404 20.66 -6.68 0.48
CA LEU A 404 20.62 -7.33 1.79
C LEU A 404 21.84 -8.22 2.03
N PHE A 405 22.27 -8.97 1.01
CA PHE A 405 23.48 -9.81 1.09
C PHE A 405 24.72 -8.96 1.37
N HIS A 406 24.93 -7.89 0.63
CA HIS A 406 26.10 -7.02 0.82
C HIS A 406 26.07 -6.28 2.16
N LEU A 407 24.90 -5.80 2.60
CA LEU A 407 24.73 -5.19 3.92
C LEU A 407 25.10 -6.18 5.03
N ASN A 408 24.51 -7.38 5.03
CA ASN A 408 24.75 -8.40 6.07
C ASN A 408 26.18 -8.98 6.03
N SER A 409 26.87 -8.91 4.90
CA SER A 409 28.27 -9.35 4.75
C SER A 409 29.28 -8.23 5.03
N SER A 410 28.82 -7.01 5.32
CA SER A 410 29.68 -5.86 5.56
C SER A 410 30.24 -5.84 6.99
N PRO A 411 31.38 -5.15 7.23
CA PRO A 411 31.93 -4.99 8.58
C PRO A 411 30.99 -4.26 9.55
N MET A 412 30.00 -3.56 9.03
CA MET A 412 29.01 -2.82 9.84
C MET A 412 27.74 -3.63 10.16
N ALA A 413 27.67 -4.93 9.82
CA ALA A 413 26.47 -5.75 9.96
C ALA A 413 25.90 -5.78 11.39
N GLU A 414 26.75 -5.72 12.41
CA GLU A 414 26.34 -5.68 13.82
C GLU A 414 25.88 -4.30 14.27
N ARG A 415 26.05 -3.25 13.46
CA ARG A 415 25.76 -1.86 13.81
C ARG A 415 24.41 -1.37 13.29
N PHE A 416 23.63 -2.22 12.65
CA PHE A 416 22.29 -1.87 12.14
C PHE A 416 21.29 -3.02 12.29
N SER A 417 20.01 -2.67 12.20
CA SER A 417 18.91 -3.61 12.04
C SER A 417 18.04 -3.24 10.82
N ILE A 418 17.48 -4.26 10.16
CA ILE A 418 16.66 -4.07 8.96
C ILE A 418 15.23 -4.52 9.27
N SER A 419 14.23 -3.68 8.93
CA SER A 419 12.82 -4.00 9.03
C SER A 419 12.07 -3.62 7.75
N GLY A 420 10.88 -4.23 7.49
CA GLY A 420 10.04 -3.93 6.32
C GLY A 420 10.59 -4.46 4.99
N LYS A 421 11.48 -5.45 4.99
CA LYS A 421 12.19 -5.94 3.79
C LYS A 421 11.41 -6.91 2.90
N ASP A 422 10.26 -7.44 3.36
CA ASP A 422 9.58 -8.57 2.71
C ASP A 422 8.58 -8.15 1.63
N SER A 423 8.25 -6.87 1.57
CA SER A 423 7.33 -6.28 0.62
C SER A 423 7.80 -4.90 0.15
N GLY A 424 7.25 -4.41 -0.97
CA GLY A 424 7.47 -3.06 -1.49
C GLY A 424 8.86 -2.80 -2.05
N LEU A 425 9.15 -1.53 -2.29
CA LEU A 425 10.38 -1.06 -2.94
C LEU A 425 11.31 -0.29 -1.99
N HIS A 426 11.05 -0.36 -0.68
CA HIS A 426 11.88 0.23 0.37
C HIS A 426 11.92 -0.68 1.60
N PHE A 427 12.86 -0.42 2.49
CA PHE A 427 12.93 -0.98 3.83
C PHE A 427 13.58 0.03 4.77
N LEU A 428 13.46 -0.20 6.07
CA LEU A 428 14.13 0.63 7.09
C LEU A 428 15.46 0.02 7.49
N LEU A 429 16.47 0.88 7.60
CA LEU A 429 17.79 0.56 8.14
C LEU A 429 18.03 1.41 9.39
N LYS A 430 17.80 0.83 10.59
CA LYS A 430 18.05 1.50 11.87
C LYS A 430 19.51 1.32 12.26
N ILE A 431 20.24 2.42 12.39
CA ILE A 431 21.66 2.44 12.68
C ILE A 431 21.86 2.64 14.20
N GLN A 432 22.66 1.77 14.80
CA GLN A 432 23.07 1.89 16.19
C GLN A 432 24.28 2.83 16.26
N ALA A 433 24.03 4.13 16.37
CA ALA A 433 25.07 5.15 16.43
C ALA A 433 24.80 6.13 17.58
N ASN A 434 25.85 6.45 18.34
CA ASN A 434 25.82 7.47 19.38
C ASN A 434 26.04 8.88 18.81
N GLN A 435 25.42 9.20 17.66
CA GLN A 435 25.53 10.51 17.02
C GLN A 435 24.14 11.05 16.68
N GLN A 436 24.03 12.38 16.62
CA GLN A 436 22.80 13.04 16.24
C GLN A 436 22.50 12.79 14.74
N GLU A 437 21.23 12.66 14.39
CA GLU A 437 20.75 12.42 13.04
C GLU A 437 21.31 13.42 12.01
N GLU A 438 21.38 14.69 12.37
CA GLU A 438 21.91 15.75 11.50
C GLU A 438 23.40 15.56 11.17
N GLN A 439 24.18 15.05 12.12
CA GLN A 439 25.60 14.72 11.87
C GLN A 439 25.74 13.51 10.94
N LEU A 440 24.89 12.49 11.14
CA LEU A 440 24.83 11.32 10.26
C LEU A 440 24.43 11.71 8.84
N LYS A 441 23.44 12.58 8.68
CA LYS A 441 22.99 13.11 7.40
C LYS A 441 24.14 13.78 6.64
N LYS A 442 24.87 14.69 7.29
CA LYS A 442 26.04 15.38 6.68
C LYS A 442 27.13 14.39 6.25
N LYS A 443 27.40 13.34 7.04
CA LYS A 443 28.39 12.31 6.67
C LYS A 443 27.95 11.51 5.44
N LEU A 444 26.66 11.13 5.36
CA LEU A 444 26.11 10.41 4.22
C LEU A 444 26.13 11.25 2.94
N GLU A 445 25.75 12.53 3.04
CA GLU A 445 25.84 13.49 1.93
C GLU A 445 27.29 13.66 1.45
N ALA A 446 28.25 13.82 2.38
CA ALA A 446 29.67 13.89 2.05
C ALA A 446 30.21 12.61 1.40
N ALA A 447 29.64 11.45 1.73
CA ALA A 447 29.93 10.18 1.06
C ALA A 447 29.20 10.01 -0.29
N GLY A 448 28.44 11.01 -0.74
CA GLY A 448 27.68 10.97 -1.98
C GLY A 448 26.46 10.04 -1.89
N ILE A 449 25.79 9.95 -0.73
CA ILE A 449 24.57 9.19 -0.52
C ILE A 449 23.44 10.15 -0.13
N GLN A 450 22.39 10.19 -0.96
CA GLN A 450 21.15 10.89 -0.64
C GLN A 450 20.13 9.88 -0.13
N VAL A 451 19.71 10.01 1.13
CA VAL A 451 18.77 9.12 1.80
C VAL A 451 17.85 9.91 2.72
N ALA A 452 16.60 9.49 2.85
CA ALA A 452 15.65 10.07 3.78
C ALA A 452 15.75 9.38 5.15
N PHE A 453 15.45 10.14 6.21
CA PHE A 453 15.32 9.62 7.56
C PHE A 453 13.85 9.45 7.92
N LEU A 454 13.56 8.48 8.78
CA LEU A 454 12.19 8.20 9.23
C LEU A 454 11.58 9.41 9.95
N SER A 455 12.39 10.19 10.67
CA SER A 455 11.99 11.42 11.35
C SER A 455 11.32 12.44 10.44
N GLN A 456 11.71 12.50 9.15
CA GLN A 456 11.17 13.43 8.16
C GLN A 456 9.72 13.11 7.74
N TYR A 457 9.21 11.95 8.11
CA TYR A 457 7.85 11.50 7.78
C TYR A 457 6.85 11.68 8.92
N HIS A 458 7.29 12.21 10.08
CA HIS A 458 6.37 12.62 11.13
C HIS A 458 5.66 13.91 10.75
N HIS A 459 4.34 13.94 10.93
CA HIS A 459 3.53 15.11 10.58
C HIS A 459 3.69 16.30 11.55
N PHE A 460 4.06 16.02 12.80
CA PHE A 460 4.36 17.05 13.80
C PHE A 460 5.51 16.58 14.72
N SER A 461 6.29 17.53 15.20
CA SER A 461 7.42 17.29 16.12
C SER A 461 6.99 17.03 17.58
N ALA A 462 5.96 16.22 17.81
CA ALA A 462 5.42 15.99 19.15
C ALA A 462 5.62 14.55 19.63
N GLY A 463 6.51 14.38 20.63
CA GLY A 463 6.53 13.28 21.60
C GLY A 463 6.98 11.90 21.09
N ASN A 464 8.04 11.35 21.65
CA ASN A 464 8.69 10.05 21.38
C ASN A 464 9.53 9.98 20.09
N GLN A 465 10.44 10.93 19.91
CA GLN A 465 11.46 10.91 18.84
C GLN A 465 12.54 9.82 19.04
N ASP A 466 12.60 9.16 20.18
CA ASP A 466 13.72 8.24 20.50
C ASP A 466 13.78 6.99 19.60
N ASP A 467 12.65 6.49 19.08
CA ASP A 467 12.65 5.31 18.21
C ASP A 467 12.94 5.60 16.74
N ALA A 468 12.78 6.86 16.29
CA ALA A 468 12.98 7.25 14.88
C ALA A 468 14.42 7.70 14.60
N THR A 469 15.23 7.97 15.63
CA THR A 469 16.60 8.47 15.48
C THR A 469 17.49 7.51 14.71
N ASN A 470 18.27 8.06 13.76
CA ASN A 470 19.20 7.30 12.91
C ASN A 470 18.56 6.16 12.11
N THR A 471 17.26 6.25 11.77
CA THR A 471 16.58 5.27 10.93
C THR A 471 16.45 5.79 9.51
N LEU A 472 17.12 5.12 8.56
CA LEU A 472 17.12 5.46 7.14
C LEU A 472 15.99 4.75 6.42
N VAL A 473 15.32 5.44 5.48
CA VAL A 473 14.35 4.86 4.55
C VAL A 473 15.08 4.54 3.25
N ILE A 474 15.41 3.27 3.04
CA ILE A 474 16.18 2.80 1.90
C ILE A 474 15.25 2.45 0.74
N ASN A 475 15.01 3.39 -0.18
CA ASN A 475 14.31 3.09 -1.42
C ASN A 475 15.30 2.57 -2.46
N TYR A 476 15.16 1.28 -2.82
CA TYR A 476 16.09 0.62 -3.75
C TYR A 476 15.56 0.55 -5.20
N SER A 477 14.42 1.19 -5.50
CA SER A 477 13.82 1.13 -6.84
C SER A 477 14.67 1.78 -7.94
N ALA A 478 15.49 2.77 -7.59
CA ALA A 478 16.40 3.46 -8.51
C ALA A 478 17.82 2.86 -8.52
N LEU A 479 18.09 1.89 -7.64
CA LEU A 479 19.44 1.36 -7.46
C LEU A 479 19.78 0.33 -8.54
N LYS A 480 20.92 0.52 -9.22
CA LYS A 480 21.48 -0.48 -10.12
C LYS A 480 22.28 -1.51 -9.33
N LYS A 481 22.23 -2.76 -9.78
CA LYS A 481 22.95 -3.87 -9.11
C LYS A 481 24.45 -3.60 -8.97
N GLU A 482 25.04 -2.95 -9.99
CA GLU A 482 26.46 -2.60 -10.04
C GLU A 482 26.85 -1.52 -9.02
N GLN A 483 25.91 -0.72 -8.56
CA GLN A 483 26.13 0.33 -7.55
C GLN A 483 26.10 -0.20 -6.10
N ILE A 484 25.58 -1.41 -5.88
CA ILE A 484 25.36 -1.96 -4.52
C ILE A 484 26.68 -2.10 -3.73
N PRO A 485 27.77 -2.68 -4.27
CA PRO A 485 29.02 -2.77 -3.53
C PRO A 485 29.58 -1.39 -3.14
N GLN A 486 29.48 -0.40 -4.05
CA GLN A 486 29.93 0.96 -3.81
C GLN A 486 29.06 1.64 -2.74
N LEU A 487 27.75 1.48 -2.78
CA LEU A 487 26.82 1.99 -1.76
C LEU A 487 27.19 1.48 -0.38
N VAL A 488 27.36 0.14 -0.23
CA VAL A 488 27.68 -0.49 1.06
C VAL A 488 29.05 -0.06 1.57
N SER A 489 30.05 0.08 0.69
CA SER A 489 31.36 0.61 1.04
C SER A 489 31.30 2.04 1.57
N ARG A 490 30.55 2.94 0.89
CA ARG A 490 30.37 4.32 1.31
C ARG A 490 29.57 4.43 2.62
N LEU A 491 28.53 3.62 2.81
CA LEU A 491 27.81 3.49 4.08
C LEU A 491 28.74 3.09 5.22
N SER A 492 29.61 2.09 4.98
CA SER A 492 30.57 1.62 5.99
C SER A 492 31.62 2.69 6.38
N GLN A 493 31.96 3.59 5.47
CA GLN A 493 32.89 4.70 5.75
C GLN A 493 32.22 5.86 6.49
N ALA A 494 30.91 6.10 6.26
CA ALA A 494 30.16 7.17 6.88
C ALA A 494 29.72 6.85 8.32
N LEU A 495 29.62 5.56 8.65
CA LEU A 495 29.19 5.05 9.95
C LEU A 495 30.36 4.66 10.84
#